data_18307ca4b5cf0ce641b9d80f440dda2a
#
_entry.id   18307ca4b5cf0ce641b9d80f440dda2a
#
_cell.length_a   1.000
_cell.length_b   1.000
_cell.length_c   1.000
_cell.angle_alpha   90.00
_cell.angle_beta   90.00
_cell.angle_gamma   90.00
#
_symmetry.space_group_name_H-M   'P 1'
#
loop_
_entity.id
_entity.type
_entity.pdbx_description
1 polymer ?
#
loop_
_entity_poly.entity_id
_entity_poly.type
_entity_poly.pdbx_seq_one_letter_code
_entity_poly.pdbx_strand_id
1 'polypeptide(L)'
;ADINFEKIHFRPFRTLVLKNVEIIDRNPVADASGASDIKVDTFFRAEYIIARFTLEGLIRQQGIHLDEARISNAQMNLVLEDKPDAGDGDTAHDNLSRIFRLKKPETPKQSEKEIFFIRDVEISDMGFSMRNHGSDKTPYHGGINWNDLDVKDIDITAEDLHFKAGIMSGHAERVSFREKSGYRIESISGNARVGRGKTIIENLKLKDPWSRLDLPEFMMSYENVKAFKDFISRVRLDGDIADSRIDFKTITYFAPQLEGNRLKAGISGRFAGYVDNFDIIGLKIASDAGGFTGTINGSMKGLPEIEKTTIDAKIDKFNMTTEGLCLFLSEWMKDGELDLSRYAKGHTFMVTAKASGLMNRLDINADIYSLIGRADADIRLENITDSGNPIRISGTAETDDLDIGKLISSDLIGPVT
;
A
#
# COMPACT_ATOMS: atom_id res chain seq x y z
N ALA A 1 -2.98 32.32 -6.13
CA ALA A 1 -4.25 31.81 -5.61
C ALA A 1 -5.08 32.94 -5.03
N ASP A 2 -6.39 32.77 -5.06
CA ASP A 2 -7.32 33.59 -4.30
C ASP A 2 -7.80 32.79 -3.11
N ILE A 3 -7.84 33.46 -1.95
CA ILE A 3 -8.37 32.88 -0.72
C ILE A 3 -9.62 33.65 -0.37
N ASN A 4 -10.75 32.97 -0.42
CA ASN A 4 -12.06 33.52 -0.13
C ASN A 4 -12.61 32.89 1.16
N PHE A 5 -13.38 33.62 1.90
CA PHE A 5 -14.14 33.11 3.04
C PHE A 5 -15.41 33.95 3.23
N GLU A 6 -16.49 33.30 3.62
CA GLU A 6 -17.78 34.02 3.84
C GLU A 6 -17.74 34.82 5.14
N LYS A 7 -17.23 34.22 6.21
CA LYS A 7 -17.18 34.82 7.53
C LYS A 7 -15.93 34.47 8.27
N ILE A 8 -15.39 35.45 9.00
CA ILE A 8 -14.35 35.27 9.98
C ILE A 8 -14.86 35.73 11.35
N HIS A 9 -14.79 34.88 12.34
CA HIS A 9 -15.19 35.18 13.71
C HIS A 9 -14.01 34.92 14.64
N PHE A 10 -13.66 35.90 15.44
CA PHE A 10 -12.77 35.72 16.56
C PHE A 10 -13.60 35.66 17.84
N ARG A 11 -13.76 34.46 18.40
CA ARG A 11 -14.43 34.29 19.69
C ARG A 11 -13.56 34.82 20.80
N PRO A 12 -14.11 35.49 21.85
CA PRO A 12 -13.30 35.96 22.96
C PRO A 12 -12.39 34.87 23.48
N PHE A 13 -11.14 35.26 23.78
CA PHE A 13 -10.16 34.39 24.40
C PHE A 13 -9.46 33.35 23.52
N ARG A 14 -9.29 33.52 22.19
CA ARG A 14 -8.33 32.72 21.42
C ARG A 14 -8.85 31.76 20.33
N THR A 15 -10.11 31.77 19.98
CA THR A 15 -10.60 30.88 18.94
C THR A 15 -10.94 31.66 17.65
N LEU A 16 -10.26 31.31 16.57
CA LEU A 16 -10.56 31.76 15.22
C LEU A 16 -11.49 30.74 14.55
N VAL A 17 -12.57 31.22 13.97
CA VAL A 17 -13.50 30.41 13.18
C VAL A 17 -13.63 31.02 11.80
N LEU A 18 -13.29 30.25 10.77
CA LEU A 18 -13.47 30.59 9.38
C LEU A 18 -14.62 29.73 8.84
N LYS A 19 -15.53 30.36 8.08
CA LYS A 19 -16.66 29.69 7.46
C LYS A 19 -16.60 29.82 5.95
N ASN A 20 -16.90 28.72 5.25
CA ASN A 20 -16.90 28.61 3.78
C ASN A 20 -15.60 29.14 3.17
N VAL A 21 -14.49 28.51 3.56
CA VAL A 21 -13.15 28.85 3.06
C VAL A 21 -12.96 28.21 1.69
N GLU A 22 -12.45 28.98 0.73
CA GLU A 22 -12.07 28.49 -0.59
C GLU A 22 -10.68 29.00 -0.97
N ILE A 23 -9.87 28.12 -1.51
CA ILE A 23 -8.57 28.43 -2.14
C ILE A 23 -8.69 28.11 -3.63
N ILE A 24 -8.59 29.12 -4.45
CA ILE A 24 -8.81 29.03 -5.90
C ILE A 24 -7.48 29.18 -6.63
N ASP A 25 -7.23 28.29 -7.61
CA ASP A 25 -6.11 28.42 -8.54
C ASP A 25 -6.47 29.46 -9.63
N ARG A 26 -5.66 30.50 -9.76
CA ARG A 26 -5.85 31.55 -10.79
C ARG A 26 -5.53 31.09 -12.21
N ASN A 27 -4.77 30.02 -12.36
CA ASN A 27 -4.31 29.52 -13.65
C ASN A 27 -4.64 28.03 -13.79
N PRO A 28 -5.96 27.69 -13.85
CA PRO A 28 -6.36 26.30 -14.04
C PRO A 28 -5.83 25.77 -15.37
N VAL A 29 -5.42 24.51 -15.39
CA VAL A 29 -5.01 23.85 -16.62
C VAL A 29 -6.27 23.44 -17.37
N ALA A 30 -6.35 23.82 -18.64
CA ALA A 30 -7.37 23.31 -19.53
C ALA A 30 -7.18 21.80 -19.73
N ASP A 31 -8.22 21.01 -19.58
CA ASP A 31 -8.22 19.60 -19.94
C ASP A 31 -7.82 19.44 -21.40
N ALA A 32 -6.87 18.54 -21.68
CA ALA A 32 -6.38 18.24 -23.04
C ALA A 32 -7.48 17.70 -23.96
N SER A 33 -8.64 17.33 -23.45
CA SER A 33 -9.79 16.85 -24.22
C SER A 33 -10.64 17.96 -24.87
N GLY A 34 -10.37 19.24 -24.55
CA GLY A 34 -11.14 20.37 -25.08
C GLY A 34 -12.62 20.42 -24.63
N ALA A 35 -13.05 19.48 -23.81
CA ALA A 35 -14.39 19.45 -23.20
C ALA A 35 -14.38 20.26 -21.90
N SER A 36 -14.35 21.56 -22.05
CA SER A 36 -14.11 22.52 -20.99
C SER A 36 -15.40 22.96 -20.28
N ASP A 37 -16.04 22.09 -19.54
CA ASP A 37 -17.11 22.52 -18.66
C ASP A 37 -16.84 22.34 -17.17
N ILE A 38 -15.66 21.81 -16.80
CA ILE A 38 -15.23 21.78 -15.39
C ILE A 38 -13.95 22.59 -15.26
N LYS A 39 -14.06 23.88 -15.13
CA LYS A 39 -13.00 24.69 -14.53
C LYS A 39 -12.84 24.22 -13.08
N VAL A 40 -11.91 23.30 -12.82
CA VAL A 40 -11.53 22.96 -11.45
C VAL A 40 -10.63 24.09 -10.95
N ASP A 41 -11.25 25.24 -10.70
CA ASP A 41 -10.56 26.41 -10.17
C ASP A 41 -10.30 26.25 -8.66
N THR A 42 -11.07 25.40 -7.98
CA THR A 42 -11.02 25.27 -6.52
C THR A 42 -10.05 24.16 -6.11
N PHE A 43 -8.90 24.55 -5.56
CA PHE A 43 -7.92 23.64 -4.98
C PHE A 43 -8.41 23.06 -3.64
N PHE A 44 -8.94 23.92 -2.77
CA PHE A 44 -9.41 23.53 -1.45
C PHE A 44 -10.66 24.32 -1.08
N ARG A 45 -11.62 23.64 -0.45
CA ARG A 45 -12.76 24.26 0.21
C ARG A 45 -13.02 23.58 1.54
N ALA A 46 -13.52 24.34 2.52
CA ALA A 46 -13.97 23.79 3.79
C ALA A 46 -15.15 24.61 4.32
N GLU A 47 -16.15 23.93 4.87
CA GLU A 47 -17.28 24.62 5.50
C GLU A 47 -16.84 25.34 6.77
N TYR A 48 -16.06 24.65 7.61
CA TYR A 48 -15.51 25.23 8.84
C TYR A 48 -14.04 24.90 9.01
N ILE A 49 -13.28 25.94 9.41
CA ILE A 49 -11.93 25.81 9.96
C ILE A 49 -11.93 26.51 11.31
N ILE A 50 -11.57 25.78 12.35
CA ILE A 50 -11.49 26.29 13.72
C ILE A 50 -10.07 26.15 14.20
N ALA A 51 -9.48 27.23 14.68
CA ALA A 51 -8.15 27.25 15.29
C ALA A 51 -8.23 27.88 16.68
N ARG A 52 -7.87 27.12 17.71
CA ARG A 52 -7.81 27.61 19.09
C ARG A 52 -6.36 27.77 19.51
N PHE A 53 -5.94 29.03 19.66
CA PHE A 53 -4.58 29.38 20.04
C PHE A 53 -4.28 29.07 21.50
N THR A 54 -3.05 28.65 21.81
CA THR A 54 -2.57 28.56 23.18
C THR A 54 -2.39 29.98 23.74
N LEU A 55 -2.54 30.14 25.07
CA LEU A 55 -2.27 31.44 25.70
C LEU A 55 -0.80 31.83 25.55
N GLU A 56 0.09 30.87 25.68
CA GLU A 56 1.53 31.06 25.53
C GLU A 56 1.89 31.49 24.10
N GLY A 57 1.30 30.88 23.07
CA GLY A 57 1.52 31.22 21.67
C GLY A 57 1.10 32.64 21.33
N LEU A 58 0.01 33.13 21.92
CA LEU A 58 -0.45 34.50 21.75
C LEU A 58 0.50 35.53 22.38
N ILE A 59 1.17 35.18 23.47
CA ILE A 59 2.06 36.09 24.21
C ILE A 59 3.49 36.11 23.63
N ARG A 60 4.04 34.93 23.26
CA ARG A 60 5.45 34.80 22.86
C ARG A 60 5.75 35.20 21.43
N GLN A 61 4.76 35.34 20.56
CA GLN A 61 4.89 35.70 19.13
C GLN A 61 5.94 34.85 18.35
N GLN A 62 6.21 33.64 18.80
CA GLN A 62 7.19 32.72 18.19
C GLN A 62 6.49 31.47 17.65
N GLY A 63 6.10 31.51 16.35
CA GLY A 63 5.41 30.41 15.70
C GLY A 63 3.89 30.40 15.94
N ILE A 64 3.23 29.40 15.37
CA ILE A 64 1.77 29.16 15.51
C ILE A 64 1.58 28.03 16.51
N HIS A 65 1.03 28.34 17.66
CA HIS A 65 0.77 27.35 18.71
C HIS A 65 -0.74 27.26 18.96
N LEU A 66 -1.30 26.11 18.62
CA LEU A 66 -2.72 25.82 18.77
C LEU A 66 -2.95 24.74 19.81
N ASP A 67 -3.97 24.91 20.65
CA ASP A 67 -4.52 23.82 21.46
C ASP A 67 -5.33 22.87 20.59
N GLU A 68 -5.96 23.41 19.53
CA GLU A 68 -6.87 22.64 18.71
C GLU A 68 -6.96 23.22 17.29
N ALA A 69 -6.95 22.36 16.28
CA ALA A 69 -7.30 22.67 14.90
C ALA A 69 -8.37 21.69 14.41
N ARG A 70 -9.51 22.22 13.95
CA ARG A 70 -10.59 21.42 13.35
C ARG A 70 -10.88 21.89 11.94
N ILE A 71 -11.07 20.92 11.04
CA ILE A 71 -11.53 21.14 9.67
C ILE A 71 -12.73 20.21 9.44
N SER A 72 -13.83 20.78 8.96
CA SER A 72 -15.04 19.99 8.74
C SER A 72 -15.61 20.24 7.37
N ASN A 73 -16.12 19.17 6.75
CA ASN A 73 -16.78 19.18 5.44
C ASN A 73 -15.88 19.87 4.40
N ALA A 74 -14.72 19.26 4.16
CA ALA A 74 -13.71 19.83 3.29
C ALA A 74 -13.52 19.02 2.00
N GLN A 75 -13.02 19.67 0.96
CA GLN A 75 -12.62 19.03 -0.29
C GLN A 75 -11.28 19.61 -0.75
N MET A 76 -10.36 18.73 -1.11
CA MET A 76 -9.07 19.08 -1.72
C MET A 76 -8.92 18.43 -3.09
N ASN A 77 -8.55 19.22 -4.10
CA ASN A 77 -8.39 18.74 -5.46
C ASN A 77 -6.95 18.96 -5.93
N LEU A 78 -6.21 17.89 -6.09
CA LEU A 78 -4.83 17.89 -6.60
C LEU A 78 -4.85 17.57 -8.10
N VAL A 79 -4.26 18.43 -8.90
CA VAL A 79 -4.11 18.24 -10.35
C VAL A 79 -2.62 18.19 -10.66
N LEU A 80 -2.20 17.06 -11.22
CA LEU A 80 -0.86 16.84 -11.75
C LEU A 80 -0.89 17.07 -13.27
N GLU A 81 0.06 17.83 -13.79
CA GLU A 81 0.15 18.17 -15.20
C GLU A 81 1.30 17.45 -15.87
N ASP A 82 1.05 16.99 -17.10
CA ASP A 82 2.12 16.61 -18.00
C ASP A 82 2.57 17.85 -18.79
N LYS A 83 3.83 18.22 -18.64
CA LYS A 83 4.48 19.08 -19.64
C LYS A 83 5.66 18.31 -20.18
N PRO A 84 5.71 18.08 -21.52
CA PRO A 84 6.89 17.55 -22.14
C PRO A 84 8.09 18.43 -21.78
N ASP A 85 9.23 17.81 -21.51
CA ASP A 85 10.51 18.38 -21.11
C ASP A 85 10.80 19.76 -21.70
N ALA A 86 10.30 20.81 -21.10
CA ALA A 86 10.84 22.15 -21.25
C ALA A 86 12.01 22.21 -20.27
N GLY A 87 13.22 22.11 -20.82
CA GLY A 87 14.47 22.02 -20.07
C GLY A 87 14.53 22.89 -18.82
N ASP A 88 14.98 22.30 -17.76
CA ASP A 88 15.44 22.80 -16.44
C ASP A 88 14.98 24.20 -15.96
N GLY A 89 13.80 24.61 -16.33
CA GLY A 89 13.13 25.84 -15.92
C GLY A 89 11.98 25.54 -14.96
N ASP A 90 12.09 26.07 -13.79
CA ASP A 90 11.24 26.11 -12.59
C ASP A 90 9.71 26.24 -12.83
N THR A 91 9.09 25.33 -13.58
CA THR A 91 7.65 25.29 -13.79
C THR A 91 7.00 24.28 -12.87
N ALA A 92 6.10 24.75 -12.02
CA ALA A 92 5.28 23.90 -11.15
C ALA A 92 4.42 22.96 -12.02
N HIS A 93 4.57 21.65 -11.79
CA HIS A 93 3.84 20.61 -12.53
C HIS A 93 2.55 20.15 -11.81
N ASP A 94 2.13 20.89 -10.82
CA ASP A 94 0.91 20.63 -10.05
C ASP A 94 0.32 21.94 -9.50
N ASN A 95 -1.00 21.92 -9.26
CA ASN A 95 -1.70 23.11 -8.75
C ASN A 95 -1.28 23.50 -7.32
N LEU A 96 -0.87 22.54 -6.48
CA LEU A 96 -0.37 22.82 -5.13
C LEU A 96 0.89 23.69 -5.16
N SER A 97 1.89 23.28 -5.96
CA SER A 97 3.14 24.02 -6.12
C SER A 97 2.92 25.41 -6.72
N ARG A 98 1.96 25.56 -7.65
CA ARG A 98 1.60 26.87 -8.24
C ARG A 98 0.95 27.79 -7.22
N ILE A 99 -0.01 27.28 -6.46
CA ILE A 99 -0.79 28.05 -5.49
C ILE A 99 0.13 28.58 -4.39
N PHE A 100 0.96 27.74 -3.83
CA PHE A 100 1.81 28.08 -2.69
C PHE A 100 3.18 28.63 -3.09
N ARG A 101 3.50 28.71 -4.40
CA ARG A 101 4.80 29.19 -4.91
C ARG A 101 5.94 28.62 -4.08
N LEU A 102 5.98 27.30 -3.94
CA LEU A 102 7.00 26.61 -3.17
C LEU A 102 8.36 26.86 -3.81
N LYS A 103 9.04 27.93 -3.40
CA LYS A 103 10.38 28.26 -3.86
C LYS A 103 11.33 27.13 -3.47
N LYS A 104 12.30 26.83 -4.35
CA LYS A 104 13.46 26.01 -3.97
C LYS A 104 14.05 26.63 -2.70
N PRO A 105 14.22 25.89 -1.61
CA PRO A 105 14.88 26.41 -0.45
C PRO A 105 16.33 26.73 -0.83
N GLU A 106 16.67 28.00 -0.90
CA GLU A 106 18.06 28.41 -0.77
C GLU A 106 18.57 27.79 0.51
N THR A 107 19.80 27.26 0.49
CA THR A 107 20.45 26.46 1.56
C THR A 107 19.88 26.77 2.95
N PRO A 108 19.17 25.85 3.58
CA PRO A 108 18.39 26.20 4.76
C PRO A 108 19.35 26.46 5.93
N LYS A 109 19.34 27.63 6.45
CA LYS A 109 19.72 27.85 7.85
C LYS A 109 18.71 27.01 8.65
N GLN A 110 19.15 25.92 9.25
CA GLN A 110 18.35 25.12 10.19
C GLN A 110 17.94 26.06 11.33
N SER A 111 16.75 26.62 11.24
CA SER A 111 16.17 27.30 12.38
C SER A 111 15.77 26.21 13.36
N GLU A 112 16.42 26.16 14.51
CA GLU A 112 16.04 25.27 15.62
C GLU A 112 14.67 25.66 16.23
N LYS A 113 14.08 26.76 15.74
CA LYS A 113 12.80 27.27 16.23
C LYS A 113 11.66 26.42 15.70
N GLU A 114 10.71 26.13 16.59
CA GLU A 114 9.44 25.54 16.25
C GLU A 114 8.60 26.54 15.46
N ILE A 115 8.16 26.13 14.26
CA ILE A 115 7.35 26.97 13.37
C ILE A 115 5.88 26.85 13.74
N PHE A 116 5.42 25.63 14.01
CA PHE A 116 4.09 25.44 14.58
C PHE A 116 4.05 24.22 15.52
N PHE A 117 3.10 24.27 16.43
CA PHE A 117 2.66 23.20 17.30
C PHE A 117 1.13 23.19 17.35
N ILE A 118 0.52 22.01 17.17
CA ILE A 118 -0.91 21.82 17.32
C ILE A 118 -1.11 20.58 18.19
N ARG A 119 -1.75 20.76 19.36
CA ARG A 119 -1.96 19.66 20.31
C ARG A 119 -2.97 18.67 19.76
N ASP A 120 -4.15 19.14 19.39
CA ASP A 120 -5.24 18.28 18.93
C ASP A 120 -5.63 18.68 17.50
N VAL A 121 -5.63 17.72 16.58
CA VAL A 121 -6.06 17.90 15.19
C VAL A 121 -7.26 16.98 14.92
N GLU A 122 -8.34 17.56 14.44
CA GLU A 122 -9.54 16.84 14.02
C GLU A 122 -9.93 17.28 12.62
N ILE A 123 -10.00 16.34 11.70
CA ILE A 123 -10.55 16.53 10.35
C ILE A 123 -11.72 15.57 10.22
N SER A 124 -12.87 16.08 9.84
CA SER A 124 -14.08 15.30 9.67
C SER A 124 -14.73 15.55 8.31
N ASP A 125 -15.17 14.49 7.68
CA ASP A 125 -15.88 14.50 6.40
C ASP A 125 -15.10 15.27 5.31
N MET A 126 -13.84 14.88 5.10
CA MET A 126 -13.03 15.47 4.04
C MET A 126 -13.01 14.57 2.80
N GLY A 127 -13.12 15.19 1.62
CA GLY A 127 -12.85 14.57 0.34
C GLY A 127 -11.45 14.96 -0.19
N PHE A 128 -10.83 14.04 -0.91
CA PHE A 128 -9.60 14.28 -1.66
C PHE A 128 -9.73 13.71 -3.06
N SER A 129 -9.43 14.51 -4.07
CA SER A 129 -9.28 14.01 -5.43
C SER A 129 -7.91 14.30 -6.00
N MET A 130 -7.37 13.37 -6.76
CA MET A 130 -6.14 13.55 -7.52
C MET A 130 -6.38 13.15 -8.97
N ARG A 131 -6.00 14.02 -9.90
CA ARG A 131 -6.07 13.79 -11.34
C ARG A 131 -4.70 13.99 -11.94
N ASN A 132 -4.17 12.95 -12.60
CA ASN A 132 -2.91 13.02 -13.33
C ASN A 132 -3.21 13.11 -14.83
N HIS A 133 -3.06 14.31 -15.41
CA HIS A 133 -3.30 14.56 -16.83
C HIS A 133 -2.15 14.05 -17.73
N GLY A 134 -0.99 13.73 -17.14
CA GLY A 134 0.19 13.26 -17.84
C GLY A 134 0.36 11.76 -17.93
N SER A 135 -0.52 11.00 -17.32
CA SER A 135 -0.42 9.55 -17.39
C SER A 135 -0.97 9.04 -18.72
N ASP A 136 -0.26 8.10 -19.35
CA ASP A 136 -0.82 7.30 -20.43
C ASP A 136 -2.17 6.74 -19.99
N LYS A 137 -3.16 6.85 -20.90
CA LYS A 137 -4.50 6.30 -20.70
C LYS A 137 -4.45 4.77 -20.83
N THR A 138 -3.63 4.13 -20.03
CA THR A 138 -3.62 2.67 -19.93
C THR A 138 -5.01 2.22 -19.51
N PRO A 139 -5.60 1.21 -20.17
CA PRO A 139 -6.92 0.73 -19.81
C PRO A 139 -6.95 0.36 -18.32
N TYR A 140 -7.91 0.92 -17.60
CA TYR A 140 -8.11 0.63 -16.20
C TYR A 140 -8.76 -0.76 -16.06
N HIS A 141 -8.10 -1.66 -15.37
CA HIS A 141 -8.52 -3.06 -15.21
C HIS A 141 -9.25 -3.36 -13.88
N GLY A 142 -9.67 -2.34 -13.16
CA GLY A 142 -10.28 -2.46 -11.82
C GLY A 142 -9.29 -2.15 -10.68
N GLY A 143 -9.79 -2.15 -9.43
CA GLY A 143 -8.98 -1.79 -8.26
C GLY A 143 -8.77 -0.28 -8.08
N ILE A 144 -7.69 0.11 -7.42
CA ILE A 144 -7.35 1.52 -7.18
C ILE A 144 -6.67 2.11 -8.42
N ASN A 145 -7.20 3.23 -8.92
CA ASN A 145 -6.56 3.97 -10.00
C ASN A 145 -5.68 5.09 -9.44
N TRP A 146 -4.38 4.87 -9.41
CA TRP A 146 -3.42 5.84 -8.87
C TRP A 146 -3.29 7.14 -9.67
N ASN A 147 -3.76 7.17 -10.92
CA ASN A 147 -3.78 8.37 -11.77
C ASN A 147 -5.07 9.17 -11.65
N ASP A 148 -6.09 8.59 -11.01
CA ASP A 148 -7.41 9.16 -10.87
C ASP A 148 -8.02 8.72 -9.54
N LEU A 149 -7.49 9.24 -8.42
CA LEU A 149 -7.97 8.94 -7.07
C LEU A 149 -9.17 9.82 -6.71
N ASP A 150 -10.13 9.23 -6.03
CA ASP A 150 -11.26 9.93 -5.41
C ASP A 150 -11.53 9.29 -4.04
N VAL A 151 -11.11 9.99 -3.00
CA VAL A 151 -11.18 9.52 -1.61
C VAL A 151 -12.19 10.37 -0.87
N LYS A 152 -13.12 9.74 -0.17
CA LYS A 152 -14.19 10.35 0.60
C LYS A 152 -14.21 9.86 2.03
N ASP A 153 -15.04 10.50 2.84
CA ASP A 153 -15.23 10.14 4.24
C ASP A 153 -13.87 10.09 4.97
N ILE A 154 -12.98 11.04 4.67
CA ILE A 154 -11.70 11.15 5.35
C ILE A 154 -11.92 11.76 6.72
N ASP A 155 -11.72 10.96 7.76
CA ASP A 155 -11.68 11.39 9.14
C ASP A 155 -10.29 11.20 9.72
N ILE A 156 -9.76 12.22 10.37
CA ILE A 156 -8.43 12.21 11.00
C ILE A 156 -8.54 12.73 12.42
N THR A 157 -8.02 11.96 13.36
CA THR A 157 -7.72 12.40 14.71
C THR A 157 -6.23 12.22 14.94
N ALA A 158 -5.55 13.30 15.31
CA ALA A 158 -4.10 13.30 15.53
C ALA A 158 -3.73 14.24 16.68
N GLU A 159 -2.59 13.97 17.30
CA GLU A 159 -2.09 14.72 18.45
C GLU A 159 -0.65 15.13 18.25
N ASP A 160 -0.25 16.18 18.99
CA ASP A 160 1.13 16.64 19.08
C ASP A 160 1.81 16.87 17.74
N LEU A 161 1.12 17.56 16.82
CA LEU A 161 1.66 17.91 15.52
C LEU A 161 2.67 19.05 15.63
N HIS A 162 3.94 18.75 15.38
CA HIS A 162 5.05 19.67 15.43
C HIS A 162 5.68 19.91 14.06
N PHE A 163 6.13 21.13 13.80
CA PHE A 163 7.07 21.42 12.72
C PHE A 163 8.26 22.23 13.25
N LYS A 164 9.37 21.52 13.39
CA LYS A 164 10.62 22.06 13.95
C LYS A 164 11.83 21.59 13.14
N ALA A 165 12.77 22.48 12.88
CA ALA A 165 14.01 22.17 12.16
C ALA A 165 13.79 21.46 10.79
N GLY A 166 12.66 21.71 10.11
CA GLY A 166 12.32 21.09 8.84
C GLY A 166 11.80 19.65 8.96
N ILE A 167 11.48 19.21 10.18
CA ILE A 167 10.87 17.91 10.46
C ILE A 167 9.44 18.15 10.97
N MET A 168 8.48 17.51 10.34
CA MET A 168 7.11 17.39 10.82
C MET A 168 6.97 16.10 11.60
N SER A 169 6.42 16.15 12.81
CA SER A 169 6.14 14.95 13.61
C SER A 169 4.81 15.07 14.32
N GLY A 170 4.20 13.92 14.63
CA GLY A 170 2.94 13.85 15.36
C GLY A 170 2.48 12.41 15.51
N HIS A 171 1.46 12.23 16.33
CA HIS A 171 0.78 10.97 16.54
C HIS A 171 -0.56 10.97 15.82
N ALA A 172 -0.76 10.05 14.88
CA ALA A 172 -2.07 9.78 14.32
C ALA A 172 -2.77 8.72 15.19
N GLU A 173 -3.83 9.10 15.89
CA GLU A 173 -4.67 8.17 16.63
C GLU A 173 -5.53 7.34 15.69
N ARG A 174 -6.10 8.02 14.70
CA ARG A 174 -6.96 7.39 13.70
C ARG A 174 -6.99 8.20 12.41
N VAL A 175 -6.81 7.48 11.29
CA VAL A 175 -7.14 7.97 9.96
C VAL A 175 -8.03 6.93 9.31
N SER A 176 -9.19 7.33 8.81
CA SER A 176 -10.10 6.45 8.07
C SER A 176 -10.58 7.13 6.80
N PHE A 177 -10.89 6.33 5.77
CA PHE A 177 -11.38 6.86 4.49
C PHE A 177 -11.95 5.77 3.59
N ARG A 178 -12.59 6.18 2.49
CA ARG A 178 -13.07 5.30 1.41
C ARG A 178 -12.60 5.82 0.05
N GLU A 179 -12.04 4.96 -0.76
CA GLU A 179 -11.65 5.25 -2.14
C GLU A 179 -12.76 4.78 -3.11
N LYS A 180 -12.89 5.43 -4.28
CA LYS A 180 -13.98 5.18 -5.25
C LYS A 180 -14.04 3.76 -5.80
N SER A 181 -12.94 3.00 -5.78
CA SER A 181 -12.92 1.57 -6.12
C SER A 181 -13.71 0.71 -5.12
N GLY A 182 -14.12 1.28 -3.97
CA GLY A 182 -14.74 0.59 -2.86
C GLY A 182 -13.75 0.15 -1.79
N TYR A 183 -12.44 0.36 -1.97
CA TYR A 183 -11.46 0.13 -0.92
C TYR A 183 -11.68 1.09 0.24
N ARG A 184 -11.65 0.55 1.44
CA ARG A 184 -11.90 1.32 2.66
C ARG A 184 -10.83 1.02 3.70
N ILE A 185 -10.27 2.07 4.27
CA ILE A 185 -9.46 2.00 5.48
C ILE A 185 -10.35 2.31 6.68
N GLU A 186 -10.39 1.41 7.66
CA GLU A 186 -11.13 1.59 8.92
C GLU A 186 -10.30 2.37 9.94
N SER A 187 -9.00 2.12 9.97
CA SER A 187 -8.07 2.88 10.82
C SER A 187 -6.63 2.75 10.34
N ILE A 188 -5.91 3.86 10.39
CA ILE A 188 -4.45 3.92 10.40
C ILE A 188 -4.07 4.67 11.67
N SER A 189 -3.10 4.17 12.44
CA SER A 189 -2.53 4.85 13.59
C SER A 189 -1.02 4.66 13.66
N GLY A 190 -0.30 5.57 14.32
CA GLY A 190 1.16 5.50 14.48
C GLY A 190 1.81 6.84 14.72
N ASN A 191 3.10 6.83 15.06
CA ASN A 191 3.90 8.01 15.31
C ASN A 191 4.72 8.34 14.06
N ALA A 192 4.43 9.44 13.40
CA ALA A 192 5.08 9.84 12.16
C ALA A 192 6.14 10.92 12.37
N ARG A 193 7.27 10.79 11.69
CA ARG A 193 8.30 11.82 11.54
C ARG A 193 8.66 11.97 10.08
N VAL A 194 8.34 13.10 9.50
CA VAL A 194 8.54 13.42 8.08
C VAL A 194 9.63 14.47 7.95
N GLY A 195 10.77 14.09 7.38
CA GLY A 195 11.90 14.95 7.08
C GLY A 195 12.14 15.11 5.58
N ARG A 196 13.24 15.75 5.20
CA ARG A 196 13.54 16.06 3.79
C ARG A 196 13.85 14.86 2.92
N GLY A 197 14.43 13.83 3.47
CA GLY A 197 14.87 12.64 2.72
C GLY A 197 14.42 11.35 3.38
N LYS A 198 13.63 11.45 4.43
CA LYS A 198 13.22 10.30 5.22
C LYS A 198 11.90 10.55 5.94
N THR A 199 11.01 9.57 5.84
CA THR A 199 9.82 9.46 6.68
C THR A 199 9.93 8.19 7.50
N ILE A 200 9.68 8.28 8.79
CA ILE A 200 9.64 7.14 9.71
C ILE A 200 8.26 7.14 10.36
N ILE A 201 7.63 5.97 10.39
CA ILE A 201 6.39 5.76 11.12
C ILE A 201 6.62 4.60 12.07
N GLU A 202 6.58 4.88 13.36
CA GLU A 202 6.72 3.90 14.43
C GLU A 202 5.33 3.44 14.89
N ASN A 203 5.21 2.14 15.20
CA ASN A 203 3.95 1.52 15.63
C ASN A 203 2.79 1.75 14.64
N LEU A 204 3.09 1.66 13.34
CA LEU A 204 2.09 1.79 12.30
C LEU A 204 1.15 0.60 12.34
N LYS A 205 -0.11 0.86 12.61
CA LYS A 205 -1.20 -0.13 12.53
C LYS A 205 -2.17 0.30 11.45
N LEU A 206 -2.45 -0.61 10.54
CA LEU A 206 -3.42 -0.40 9.47
C LEU A 206 -4.48 -1.51 9.57
N LYS A 207 -5.74 -1.10 9.49
CA LYS A 207 -6.87 -2.02 9.45
C LYS A 207 -7.82 -1.63 8.33
N ASP A 208 -8.14 -2.60 7.51
CA ASP A 208 -9.25 -2.54 6.57
C ASP A 208 -10.33 -3.60 6.98
N PRO A 209 -11.44 -3.78 6.25
CA PRO A 209 -12.47 -4.75 6.61
C PRO A 209 -12.02 -6.21 6.62
N TRP A 210 -10.91 -6.53 6.00
CA TRP A 210 -10.46 -7.91 5.78
C TRP A 210 -9.09 -8.20 6.38
N SER A 211 -8.19 -7.20 6.37
CA SER A 211 -6.79 -7.33 6.75
C SER A 211 -6.41 -6.42 7.92
N ARG A 212 -5.36 -6.82 8.62
CA ARG A 212 -4.71 -6.03 9.68
C ARG A 212 -3.20 -6.14 9.52
N LEU A 213 -2.54 -5.00 9.38
CA LEU A 213 -1.10 -4.88 9.37
C LEU A 213 -0.60 -4.20 10.63
N ASP A 214 0.43 -4.75 11.22
CA ASP A 214 1.20 -4.19 12.33
C ASP A 214 2.66 -4.08 11.90
N LEU A 215 3.13 -2.84 11.74
CA LEU A 215 4.48 -2.50 11.33
C LEU A 215 5.14 -1.71 12.46
N PRO A 216 5.91 -2.37 13.35
CA PRO A 216 6.61 -1.69 14.44
C PRO A 216 7.46 -0.53 13.97
N GLU A 217 8.13 -0.69 12.83
CA GLU A 217 8.84 0.37 12.13
C GLU A 217 8.56 0.28 10.62
N PHE A 218 8.17 1.40 10.06
CA PHE A 218 8.05 1.61 8.61
C PHE A 218 8.80 2.85 8.20
N MET A 219 9.63 2.74 7.19
CA MET A 219 10.50 3.80 6.73
C MET A 219 10.40 4.01 5.23
N MET A 220 10.28 5.25 4.82
CA MET A 220 10.46 5.70 3.44
C MET A 220 11.72 6.54 3.34
N SER A 221 12.61 6.22 2.40
CA SER A 221 13.81 7.00 2.09
C SER A 221 13.73 7.51 0.65
N TYR A 222 14.00 8.80 0.45
CA TYR A 222 13.88 9.46 -0.84
C TYR A 222 14.87 10.62 -0.94
N GLU A 223 15.30 10.95 -2.14
CA GLU A 223 16.25 12.05 -2.36
C GLU A 223 15.66 13.41 -1.97
N ASN A 224 14.42 13.65 -2.40
CA ASN A 224 13.64 14.85 -2.11
C ASN A 224 12.16 14.59 -2.40
N VAL A 225 11.28 15.54 -2.07
CA VAL A 225 9.83 15.39 -2.29
C VAL A 225 9.43 15.17 -3.76
N LYS A 226 10.27 15.52 -4.73
CA LYS A 226 9.99 15.23 -6.15
C LYS A 226 10.05 13.72 -6.46
N ALA A 227 10.74 12.93 -5.63
CA ALA A 227 10.77 11.47 -5.76
C ALA A 227 9.38 10.84 -5.66
N PHE A 228 8.44 11.49 -4.98
CA PHE A 228 7.06 11.00 -4.88
C PHE A 228 6.27 11.04 -6.21
N LYS A 229 6.76 11.77 -7.22
CA LYS A 229 6.19 11.71 -8.59
C LYS A 229 6.47 10.36 -9.25
N ASP A 230 7.62 9.76 -8.92
CA ASP A 230 8.06 8.45 -9.38
C ASP A 230 8.18 7.51 -8.17
N PHE A 231 7.14 7.49 -7.32
CA PHE A 231 7.11 6.79 -6.04
C PHE A 231 7.62 5.35 -6.15
N ILE A 232 7.19 4.65 -7.19
CA ILE A 232 7.47 3.23 -7.45
C ILE A 232 8.97 2.95 -7.52
N SER A 233 9.74 3.82 -8.22
CA SER A 233 11.16 3.60 -8.51
C SER A 233 12.10 4.48 -7.69
N ARG A 234 11.59 5.51 -6.98
CA ARG A 234 12.44 6.51 -6.32
C ARG A 234 12.20 6.66 -4.83
N VAL A 235 11.18 6.02 -4.29
CA VAL A 235 10.94 5.97 -2.84
C VAL A 235 11.25 4.56 -2.34
N ARG A 236 12.35 4.44 -1.59
CA ARG A 236 12.72 3.18 -0.96
C ARG A 236 11.87 2.96 0.28
N LEU A 237 11.31 1.78 0.39
CA LEU A 237 10.49 1.32 1.50
C LEU A 237 11.25 0.28 2.30
N ASP A 238 11.24 0.39 3.60
CA ASP A 238 11.74 -0.62 4.53
C ASP A 238 10.70 -0.80 5.64
N GLY A 239 10.37 -2.03 6.00
CA GLY A 239 9.39 -2.28 7.04
C GLY A 239 9.53 -3.64 7.69
N ASP A 240 9.38 -3.66 9.01
CA ASP A 240 9.23 -4.86 9.79
C ASP A 240 7.74 -5.16 9.95
N ILE A 241 7.33 -6.37 9.59
CA ILE A 241 5.95 -6.86 9.70
C ILE A 241 5.88 -7.71 10.96
N ALA A 242 5.10 -7.28 11.95
CA ALA A 242 4.82 -8.06 13.14
C ALA A 242 3.64 -9.03 12.90
N ASP A 243 2.92 -9.43 13.93
CA ASP A 243 1.77 -10.32 13.85
C ASP A 243 0.61 -9.69 13.04
N SER A 244 0.68 -9.86 11.73
CA SER A 244 -0.23 -9.29 10.75
C SER A 244 -1.08 -10.36 10.09
N ARG A 245 -2.25 -9.98 9.60
CA ARG A 245 -3.17 -10.89 8.88
C ARG A 245 -3.60 -10.24 7.57
N ILE A 246 -3.40 -10.97 6.49
CA ILE A 246 -3.78 -10.56 5.14
C ILE A 246 -4.88 -11.47 4.62
N ASP A 247 -5.91 -10.86 4.07
CA ASP A 247 -6.91 -11.48 3.21
C ASP A 247 -6.63 -11.06 1.76
N PHE A 248 -6.61 -12.01 0.83
CA PHE A 248 -6.38 -11.69 -0.58
C PHE A 248 -7.40 -10.72 -1.17
N LYS A 249 -8.58 -10.61 -0.55
CA LYS A 249 -9.55 -9.60 -0.91
C LYS A 249 -9.02 -8.16 -0.78
N THR A 250 -8.16 -7.89 0.18
CA THR A 250 -7.41 -6.62 0.25
C THR A 250 -6.46 -6.49 -0.94
N ILE A 251 -5.72 -7.56 -1.25
CA ILE A 251 -4.70 -7.54 -2.32
C ILE A 251 -5.34 -7.26 -3.68
N THR A 252 -6.56 -7.74 -3.94
CA THR A 252 -7.24 -7.53 -5.24
C THR A 252 -7.51 -6.06 -5.57
N TYR A 253 -7.59 -5.16 -4.59
CA TYR A 253 -7.69 -3.73 -4.86
C TYR A 253 -6.40 -3.15 -5.45
N PHE A 254 -5.26 -3.77 -5.19
CA PHE A 254 -3.94 -3.37 -5.68
C PHE A 254 -3.49 -4.21 -6.89
N ALA A 255 -3.98 -5.43 -6.98
CA ALA A 255 -3.69 -6.41 -8.02
C ALA A 255 -4.99 -7.12 -8.47
N PRO A 256 -5.84 -6.45 -9.29
CA PRO A 256 -7.15 -6.95 -9.71
C PRO A 256 -7.09 -8.30 -10.44
N GLN A 257 -5.95 -8.63 -11.04
CA GLN A 257 -5.70 -9.92 -11.74
C GLN A 257 -5.82 -11.12 -10.80
N LEU A 258 -5.69 -10.89 -9.47
CA LEU A 258 -5.82 -11.92 -8.44
C LEU A 258 -7.25 -12.03 -7.88
N GLU A 259 -8.23 -11.42 -8.54
CA GLU A 259 -9.63 -11.48 -8.15
C GLU A 259 -10.14 -12.93 -8.11
N GLY A 260 -10.92 -13.25 -7.08
CA GLY A 260 -11.45 -14.59 -6.84
C GLY A 260 -10.64 -15.44 -5.87
N ASN A 261 -9.39 -15.06 -5.55
CA ASN A 261 -8.61 -15.74 -4.52
C ASN A 261 -9.13 -15.41 -3.12
N ARG A 262 -9.33 -16.43 -2.28
CA ARG A 262 -9.89 -16.33 -0.92
C ARG A 262 -8.89 -16.65 0.17
N LEU A 263 -7.62 -16.76 -0.17
CA LEU A 263 -6.58 -17.11 0.78
C LEU A 263 -6.49 -16.06 1.89
N LYS A 264 -6.35 -16.56 3.13
CA LYS A 264 -6.12 -15.76 4.33
C LYS A 264 -4.93 -16.32 5.07
N ALA A 265 -4.03 -15.45 5.46
CA ALA A 265 -2.82 -15.86 6.13
C ALA A 265 -2.37 -14.86 7.19
N GLY A 266 -1.88 -15.38 8.30
CA GLY A 266 -1.01 -14.64 9.21
C GLY A 266 0.37 -14.48 8.57
N ILE A 267 0.96 -13.29 8.69
CA ILE A 267 2.28 -12.98 8.18
C ILE A 267 3.12 -12.23 9.20
N SER A 268 4.43 -12.49 9.20
CA SER A 268 5.44 -11.70 9.90
C SER A 268 6.78 -11.81 9.18
N GLY A 269 7.61 -10.77 9.23
CA GLY A 269 8.89 -10.75 8.52
C GLY A 269 9.33 -9.34 8.21
N ARG A 270 10.11 -9.17 7.14
CA ARG A 270 10.61 -7.87 6.71
C ARG A 270 10.55 -7.73 5.21
N PHE A 271 10.35 -6.50 4.74
CA PHE A 271 10.54 -6.13 3.34
C PHE A 271 11.45 -4.91 3.22
N ALA A 272 12.18 -4.82 2.12
CA ALA A 272 13.07 -3.69 1.85
C ALA A 272 13.25 -3.49 0.34
N GLY A 273 13.25 -2.25 -0.13
CA GLY A 273 13.49 -1.92 -1.54
C GLY A 273 12.53 -0.89 -2.10
N TYR A 274 12.46 -0.82 -3.42
CA TYR A 274 11.51 0.01 -4.16
C TYR A 274 10.31 -0.85 -4.57
N VAL A 275 9.17 -0.26 -4.85
CA VAL A 275 7.97 -1.04 -5.26
C VAL A 275 8.26 -1.89 -6.49
N ASP A 276 9.02 -1.34 -7.46
CA ASP A 276 9.43 -2.06 -8.67
C ASP A 276 10.64 -3.00 -8.48
N ASN A 277 11.28 -2.99 -7.33
CA ASN A 277 12.41 -3.85 -7.00
C ASN A 277 12.58 -3.98 -5.49
N PHE A 278 11.94 -4.96 -4.87
CA PHE A 278 12.02 -5.17 -3.43
C PHE A 278 12.33 -6.61 -3.03
N ASP A 279 12.89 -6.74 -1.84
CA ASP A 279 13.21 -7.99 -1.18
C ASP A 279 12.21 -8.31 -0.08
N ILE A 280 11.89 -9.59 0.04
CA ILE A 280 11.14 -10.20 1.13
C ILE A 280 12.12 -11.02 1.95
N ILE A 281 12.20 -10.73 3.25
CA ILE A 281 13.24 -11.29 4.13
C ILE A 281 12.56 -11.99 5.31
N GLY A 282 12.75 -13.31 5.37
CA GLY A 282 12.24 -14.12 6.48
C GLY A 282 10.72 -14.03 6.67
N LEU A 283 9.95 -13.86 5.59
CA LEU A 283 8.50 -13.78 5.66
C LEU A 283 7.92 -15.12 6.10
N LYS A 284 7.52 -15.19 7.35
CA LYS A 284 6.74 -16.30 7.88
C LYS A 284 5.31 -16.14 7.42
N ILE A 285 4.71 -17.22 6.95
CA ILE A 285 3.33 -17.28 6.51
C ILE A 285 2.65 -18.49 7.13
N ALA A 286 1.43 -18.30 7.61
CA ALA A 286 0.60 -19.37 8.16
C ALA A 286 -0.85 -19.19 7.70
N SER A 287 -1.45 -20.21 7.12
CA SER A 287 -2.87 -20.12 6.74
C SER A 287 -3.78 -20.09 7.96
N ASP A 288 -4.83 -19.31 7.91
CA ASP A 288 -5.83 -19.23 8.99
C ASP A 288 -6.55 -20.57 9.24
N ALA A 289 -6.70 -21.36 8.17
CA ALA A 289 -7.29 -22.69 8.26
C ALA A 289 -6.32 -23.76 8.79
N GLY A 290 -5.08 -23.39 9.13
CA GLY A 290 -4.07 -24.32 9.65
C GLY A 290 -3.49 -25.29 8.61
N GLY A 291 -3.78 -25.08 7.32
CA GLY A 291 -3.37 -26.00 6.26
C GLY A 291 -1.91 -25.89 5.83
N PHE A 292 -1.25 -24.78 6.11
CA PHE A 292 0.18 -24.59 5.82
C PHE A 292 0.87 -23.56 6.71
N THR A 293 2.16 -23.75 6.89
CA THR A 293 3.07 -22.77 7.52
C THR A 293 4.44 -22.84 6.85
N GLY A 294 5.12 -21.71 6.74
CA GLY A 294 6.48 -21.71 6.18
C GLY A 294 7.17 -20.37 6.23
N THR A 295 8.38 -20.33 5.69
CA THR A 295 9.16 -19.10 5.55
C THR A 295 9.56 -18.90 4.11
N ILE A 296 9.40 -17.68 3.62
CA ILE A 296 9.72 -17.27 2.26
C ILE A 296 10.78 -16.16 2.33
N ASN A 297 11.83 -16.32 1.53
CA ASN A 297 12.78 -15.27 1.21
C ASN A 297 12.77 -15.07 -0.30
N GLY A 298 12.91 -13.85 -0.78
CA GLY A 298 12.93 -13.64 -2.22
C GLY A 298 12.98 -12.20 -2.61
N SER A 299 12.98 -11.97 -3.92
CA SER A 299 12.91 -10.65 -4.52
C SER A 299 11.85 -10.62 -5.61
N MET A 300 11.28 -9.44 -5.82
CA MET A 300 10.32 -9.16 -6.90
C MET A 300 10.76 -7.92 -7.66
N LYS A 301 10.73 -7.99 -9.00
CA LYS A 301 11.11 -6.88 -9.88
C LYS A 301 10.07 -6.70 -10.98
N GLY A 302 9.58 -5.47 -11.17
CA GLY A 302 8.68 -5.13 -12.26
C GLY A 302 7.28 -4.66 -11.84
N LEU A 303 6.95 -4.68 -10.53
CA LEU A 303 5.66 -4.16 -10.07
C LEU A 303 5.50 -2.65 -10.41
N PRO A 304 4.30 -2.21 -10.67
CA PRO A 304 2.99 -2.88 -10.58
C PRO A 304 2.60 -3.69 -11.84
N GLU A 305 3.47 -3.76 -12.86
CA GLU A 305 3.19 -4.50 -14.09
C GLU A 305 3.37 -6.00 -13.85
N ILE A 306 2.32 -6.66 -13.30
CA ILE A 306 2.36 -8.06 -12.87
C ILE A 306 2.86 -9.00 -13.97
N GLU A 307 2.44 -8.78 -15.23
CA GLU A 307 2.86 -9.61 -16.37
C GLU A 307 4.36 -9.51 -16.69
N LYS A 308 5.00 -8.40 -16.33
CA LYS A 308 6.44 -8.17 -16.50
C LYS A 308 7.23 -8.43 -15.22
N THR A 309 6.53 -8.72 -14.13
CA THR A 309 7.17 -8.93 -12.83
C THR A 309 7.90 -10.26 -12.80
N THR A 310 9.17 -10.23 -12.44
CA THR A 310 9.98 -11.40 -12.16
C THR A 310 10.04 -11.68 -10.67
N ILE A 311 10.07 -12.96 -10.32
CA ILE A 311 10.20 -13.45 -8.95
C ILE A 311 11.45 -14.32 -8.88
N ASP A 312 12.20 -14.20 -7.78
CA ASP A 312 13.20 -15.15 -7.33
C ASP A 312 12.93 -15.41 -5.84
N ALA A 313 12.39 -16.57 -5.53
CA ALA A 313 11.95 -16.92 -4.20
C ALA A 313 12.50 -18.25 -3.73
N LYS A 314 12.90 -18.29 -2.46
CA LYS A 314 13.29 -19.49 -1.74
C LYS A 314 12.29 -19.76 -0.63
N ILE A 315 11.72 -20.93 -0.65
CA ILE A 315 10.77 -21.45 0.32
C ILE A 315 11.52 -22.42 1.22
N ASP A 316 11.62 -22.08 2.50
CA ASP A 316 12.30 -22.92 3.49
C ASP A 316 11.27 -23.54 4.45
N LYS A 317 11.33 -24.87 4.58
CA LYS A 317 10.52 -25.65 5.54
C LYS A 317 9.04 -25.30 5.52
N PHE A 318 8.45 -25.31 4.34
CA PHE A 318 7.03 -25.10 4.20
C PHE A 318 6.29 -26.40 4.57
N ASN A 319 5.63 -26.40 5.72
CA ASN A 319 4.83 -27.51 6.17
C ASN A 319 3.40 -27.33 5.65
N MET A 320 2.88 -28.34 4.99
CA MET A 320 1.57 -28.30 4.34
C MET A 320 0.84 -29.63 4.59
N THR A 321 -0.43 -29.55 4.99
CA THR A 321 -1.29 -30.73 5.03
C THR A 321 -1.88 -30.99 3.64
N THR A 322 -2.38 -32.20 3.39
CA THR A 322 -3.09 -32.50 2.13
C THR A 322 -4.27 -31.55 1.93
N GLU A 323 -5.03 -31.30 2.98
CA GLU A 323 -6.16 -30.37 2.97
C GLU A 323 -5.70 -28.93 2.68
N GLY A 324 -4.57 -28.53 3.25
CA GLY A 324 -3.95 -27.23 2.99
C GLY A 324 -3.47 -27.07 1.55
N LEU A 325 -2.89 -28.15 0.98
CA LEU A 325 -2.51 -28.18 -0.44
C LEU A 325 -3.73 -28.08 -1.34
N CYS A 326 -4.80 -28.84 -1.05
CA CYS A 326 -6.05 -28.77 -1.80
C CYS A 326 -6.65 -27.36 -1.73
N LEU A 327 -6.69 -26.76 -0.55
CA LEU A 327 -7.18 -25.40 -0.38
C LEU A 327 -6.34 -24.41 -1.19
N PHE A 328 -5.01 -24.49 -1.09
CA PHE A 328 -4.11 -23.61 -1.83
C PHE A 328 -4.29 -23.74 -3.34
N LEU A 329 -4.32 -24.96 -3.86
CA LEU A 329 -4.52 -25.23 -5.30
C LEU A 329 -5.90 -24.80 -5.79
N SER A 330 -6.97 -25.02 -5.02
CA SER A 330 -8.32 -24.61 -5.39
C SER A 330 -8.49 -23.10 -5.54
N GLU A 331 -7.72 -22.32 -4.82
CA GLU A 331 -7.75 -20.85 -4.92
C GLU A 331 -7.01 -20.32 -6.17
N TRP A 332 -6.09 -21.11 -6.73
CA TRP A 332 -5.32 -20.74 -7.93
C TRP A 332 -5.82 -21.42 -9.21
N MET A 333 -6.47 -22.58 -9.09
CA MET A 333 -6.99 -23.34 -10.23
C MET A 333 -8.50 -23.08 -10.37
N LYS A 334 -8.88 -22.28 -11.36
CA LYS A 334 -10.28 -21.85 -11.57
C LYS A 334 -11.25 -22.98 -11.93
N ASP A 335 -10.77 -24.13 -12.42
CA ASP A 335 -11.60 -25.20 -12.96
C ASP A 335 -11.55 -26.52 -12.15
N GLY A 336 -11.44 -26.46 -10.85
CA GLY A 336 -11.83 -27.52 -9.90
C GLY A 336 -11.47 -29.00 -10.17
N GLU A 337 -10.64 -29.30 -11.17
CA GLU A 337 -10.41 -30.69 -11.61
C GLU A 337 -9.35 -31.45 -10.80
N LEU A 338 -8.58 -30.78 -9.94
CA LEU A 338 -7.58 -31.47 -9.12
C LEU A 338 -8.12 -31.75 -7.72
N ASP A 339 -8.99 -32.74 -7.59
CA ASP A 339 -9.42 -33.24 -6.28
C ASP A 339 -8.39 -34.21 -5.69
N LEU A 340 -7.39 -33.62 -5.03
CA LEU A 340 -6.38 -34.38 -4.27
C LEU A 340 -6.90 -34.89 -2.94
N SER A 341 -8.14 -34.59 -2.55
CA SER A 341 -8.72 -34.95 -1.26
C SER A 341 -8.83 -36.47 -1.06
N ARG A 342 -8.78 -37.23 -2.14
CA ARG A 342 -8.77 -38.72 -2.13
C ARG A 342 -7.37 -39.29 -1.95
N TYR A 343 -6.32 -38.48 -2.14
CA TYR A 343 -4.93 -38.92 -2.09
C TYR A 343 -4.25 -38.39 -0.84
N ALA A 344 -3.42 -39.21 -0.22
CA ALA A 344 -2.58 -38.81 0.92
C ALA A 344 -3.36 -38.09 2.06
N LYS A 345 -4.61 -38.44 2.28
CA LYS A 345 -5.51 -37.81 3.26
C LYS A 345 -4.90 -37.88 4.67
N GLY A 346 -4.86 -36.74 5.36
CA GLY A 346 -4.33 -36.64 6.71
C GLY A 346 -2.80 -36.65 6.79
N HIS A 347 -2.08 -36.62 5.65
CA HIS A 347 -0.62 -36.53 5.63
C HIS A 347 -0.14 -35.07 5.65
N THR A 348 1.08 -34.92 6.15
CA THR A 348 1.80 -33.63 6.15
C THR A 348 3.02 -33.75 5.28
N PHE A 349 3.25 -32.74 4.47
CA PHE A 349 4.42 -32.60 3.60
C PHE A 349 5.28 -31.45 4.08
N MET A 350 6.57 -31.65 4.10
CA MET A 350 7.54 -30.59 4.26
C MET A 350 8.16 -30.30 2.88
N VAL A 351 8.00 -29.07 2.41
CA VAL A 351 8.47 -28.64 1.11
C VAL A 351 9.59 -27.61 1.28
N THR A 352 10.70 -27.83 0.57
CA THR A 352 11.73 -26.82 0.34
C THR A 352 11.75 -26.57 -1.16
N ALA A 353 11.64 -25.30 -1.58
CA ALA A 353 11.55 -25.01 -3.00
C ALA A 353 12.29 -23.73 -3.38
N LYS A 354 12.67 -23.66 -4.65
CA LYS A 354 13.10 -22.43 -5.32
C LYS A 354 12.13 -22.17 -6.48
N ALA A 355 11.61 -20.95 -6.55
CA ALA A 355 10.76 -20.51 -7.63
C ALA A 355 11.38 -19.30 -8.32
N SER A 356 11.54 -19.32 -9.62
CA SER A 356 12.09 -18.20 -10.38
C SER A 356 11.44 -18.04 -11.75
N GLY A 357 11.43 -16.82 -12.25
CA GLY A 357 10.87 -16.50 -13.57
C GLY A 357 9.91 -15.32 -13.56
N LEU A 358 9.18 -15.15 -14.66
CA LEU A 358 8.08 -14.20 -14.74
C LEU A 358 6.91 -14.69 -13.88
N MET A 359 6.19 -13.78 -13.24
CA MET A 359 5.02 -14.12 -12.40
C MET A 359 3.97 -14.93 -13.15
N ASN A 360 3.85 -14.72 -14.46
CA ASN A 360 2.97 -15.53 -15.32
C ASN A 360 3.59 -16.87 -15.75
N ARG A 361 4.89 -17.08 -15.53
CA ARG A 361 5.62 -18.29 -15.91
C ARG A 361 6.74 -18.55 -14.92
N LEU A 362 6.51 -19.45 -13.98
CA LEU A 362 7.45 -19.80 -12.92
C LEU A 362 8.06 -21.19 -13.13
N ASP A 363 9.36 -21.28 -13.01
CA ASP A 363 10.11 -22.52 -12.87
C ASP A 363 10.32 -22.79 -11.37
N ILE A 364 9.92 -23.96 -10.90
CA ILE A 364 9.93 -24.35 -9.49
C ILE A 364 10.71 -25.66 -9.36
N ASN A 365 11.78 -25.65 -8.55
CA ASN A 365 12.46 -26.86 -8.09
C ASN A 365 12.04 -27.10 -6.64
N ALA A 366 11.52 -28.27 -6.33
CA ALA A 366 11.00 -28.59 -5.01
C ALA A 366 11.46 -29.95 -4.51
N ASP A 367 11.95 -29.98 -3.27
CA ASP A 367 12.17 -31.18 -2.48
C ASP A 367 10.99 -31.36 -1.53
N ILE A 368 10.31 -32.49 -1.62
CA ILE A 368 9.10 -32.80 -0.85
C ILE A 368 9.37 -34.02 0.03
N TYR A 369 9.16 -33.87 1.32
CA TYR A 369 9.35 -34.92 2.32
C TYR A 369 8.04 -35.22 3.04
N SER A 370 7.73 -36.48 3.22
CA SER A 370 6.56 -36.92 4.00
C SER A 370 6.79 -38.31 4.60
N LEU A 371 5.87 -38.74 5.45
CA LEU A 371 5.89 -40.11 5.98
C LEU A 371 5.54 -41.19 4.93
N ILE A 372 5.05 -40.78 3.76
CA ILE A 372 4.73 -41.69 2.66
C ILE A 372 5.80 -41.76 1.59
N GLY A 373 6.91 -41.02 1.76
CA GLY A 373 8.03 -41.01 0.84
C GLY A 373 8.59 -39.63 0.57
N ARG A 374 9.56 -39.59 -0.34
CA ARG A 374 10.23 -38.39 -0.82
C ARG A 374 9.95 -38.19 -2.30
N ALA A 375 9.86 -36.94 -2.74
CA ALA A 375 9.80 -36.60 -4.15
C ALA A 375 10.65 -35.34 -4.42
N ASP A 376 11.38 -35.38 -5.52
CA ASP A 376 12.09 -34.25 -6.10
C ASP A 376 11.36 -33.84 -7.38
N ALA A 377 10.93 -32.59 -7.49
CA ALA A 377 10.08 -32.12 -8.57
C ALA A 377 10.63 -30.88 -9.26
N ASP A 378 10.68 -30.93 -10.59
CA ASP A 378 10.91 -29.79 -11.46
C ASP A 378 9.63 -29.44 -12.17
N ILE A 379 9.01 -28.32 -11.77
CA ILE A 379 7.67 -27.93 -12.21
C ILE A 379 7.75 -26.58 -12.91
N ARG A 380 7.07 -26.46 -14.03
CA ARG A 380 6.77 -25.18 -14.68
C ARG A 380 5.30 -24.86 -14.58
N LEU A 381 5.00 -23.70 -14.04
CA LEU A 381 3.66 -23.12 -14.01
C LEU A 381 3.57 -22.02 -15.07
N GLU A 382 2.54 -22.05 -15.91
CA GLU A 382 2.26 -21.03 -16.93
C GLU A 382 0.82 -20.52 -16.77
N ASN A 383 0.55 -19.31 -17.27
CA ASN A 383 -0.75 -18.63 -17.22
C ASN A 383 -1.26 -18.30 -15.80
N ILE A 384 -0.34 -18.08 -14.84
CA ILE A 384 -0.71 -17.85 -13.44
C ILE A 384 -1.52 -16.56 -13.28
N THR A 385 -1.22 -15.54 -14.06
CA THR A 385 -1.88 -14.22 -14.01
C THR A 385 -2.84 -13.98 -15.18
N ASP A 386 -2.98 -14.96 -16.08
CA ASP A 386 -3.87 -14.87 -17.24
C ASP A 386 -5.27 -15.37 -16.87
N SER A 387 -6.22 -14.44 -16.79
CA SER A 387 -7.61 -14.79 -16.47
C SER A 387 -8.37 -15.50 -17.64
N GLY A 388 -7.82 -15.45 -18.85
CA GLY A 388 -8.43 -16.02 -20.04
C GLY A 388 -8.01 -17.46 -20.33
N ASN A 389 -6.91 -17.93 -19.74
CA ASN A 389 -6.36 -19.25 -19.97
C ASN A 389 -6.22 -20.02 -18.64
N PRO A 390 -6.45 -21.36 -18.64
CA PRO A 390 -6.20 -22.18 -17.47
C PRO A 390 -4.71 -22.22 -17.13
N ILE A 391 -4.40 -22.34 -15.84
CA ILE A 391 -3.02 -22.58 -15.39
C ILE A 391 -2.54 -23.90 -15.99
N ARG A 392 -1.40 -23.85 -16.67
CA ARG A 392 -0.73 -25.04 -17.19
C ARG A 392 0.38 -25.47 -16.24
N ILE A 393 0.37 -26.73 -15.83
CA ILE A 393 1.40 -27.36 -15.03
C ILE A 393 2.12 -28.38 -15.94
N SER A 394 3.43 -28.28 -16.01
CA SER A 394 4.27 -29.26 -16.72
C SER A 394 5.55 -29.50 -15.92
N GLY A 395 6.17 -30.65 -16.10
CA GLY A 395 7.42 -30.97 -15.39
C GLY A 395 7.63 -32.44 -15.18
N THR A 396 8.61 -32.76 -14.34
CA THR A 396 8.99 -34.12 -13.94
C THR A 396 9.00 -34.22 -12.41
N ALA A 397 8.67 -35.37 -11.89
CA ALA A 397 8.86 -35.69 -10.49
C ALA A 397 9.53 -37.06 -10.37
N GLU A 398 10.59 -37.10 -9.60
CA GLU A 398 11.27 -38.35 -9.23
C GLU A 398 10.90 -38.67 -7.78
N THR A 399 10.58 -39.92 -7.52
CA THR A 399 10.18 -40.36 -6.17
C THR A 399 11.13 -41.41 -5.66
N ASP A 400 11.40 -41.36 -4.38
CA ASP A 400 12.20 -42.32 -3.67
C ASP A 400 11.41 -42.84 -2.47
N ASP A 401 11.31 -44.18 -2.37
CA ASP A 401 10.57 -44.89 -1.31
C ASP A 401 9.08 -44.43 -1.15
N LEU A 402 8.42 -44.10 -2.26
CA LEU A 402 7.03 -43.63 -2.22
C LEU A 402 6.07 -44.82 -1.93
N ASP A 403 5.38 -44.77 -0.80
CA ASP A 403 4.33 -45.71 -0.44
C ASP A 403 3.04 -45.37 -1.19
N ILE A 404 2.89 -45.95 -2.39
CA ILE A 404 1.72 -45.74 -3.25
C ILE A 404 0.42 -46.18 -2.55
N GLY A 405 0.46 -47.26 -1.76
CA GLY A 405 -0.70 -47.72 -1.00
C GLY A 405 -1.21 -46.65 -0.06
N LYS A 406 -0.35 -46.04 0.72
CA LYS A 406 -0.73 -44.91 1.59
C LYS A 406 -1.16 -43.70 0.80
N LEU A 407 -0.50 -43.40 -0.34
CA LEU A 407 -0.86 -42.27 -1.20
C LEU A 407 -2.30 -42.36 -1.69
N ILE A 408 -2.75 -43.55 -2.12
CA ILE A 408 -4.10 -43.79 -2.64
C ILE A 408 -5.07 -44.36 -1.60
N SER A 409 -4.67 -44.43 -0.34
CA SER A 409 -5.44 -45.02 0.76
C SER A 409 -5.88 -46.45 0.49
N SER A 410 -4.95 -47.29 -0.02
CA SER A 410 -5.15 -48.70 -0.36
C SER A 410 -4.13 -49.59 0.33
N ASP A 411 -4.56 -50.62 1.01
CA ASP A 411 -3.70 -51.62 1.64
C ASP A 411 -3.16 -52.68 0.66
N LEU A 412 -3.53 -52.60 -0.62
CA LEU A 412 -3.17 -53.60 -1.64
C LEU A 412 -1.84 -53.34 -2.34
N ILE A 413 -1.29 -52.15 -2.22
CA ILE A 413 -0.05 -51.72 -2.87
C ILE A 413 0.89 -51.21 -1.81
N GLY A 414 2.15 -51.60 -1.84
CA GLY A 414 3.19 -51.16 -0.92
C GLY A 414 4.11 -50.10 -1.52
N PRO A 415 5.27 -49.80 -0.85
CA PRO A 415 6.24 -48.88 -1.34
C PRO A 415 6.86 -49.31 -2.68
N VAL A 416 7.12 -48.33 -3.54
CA VAL A 416 7.78 -48.50 -4.83
C VAL A 416 9.08 -47.71 -4.80
N THR A 417 10.19 -48.38 -5.11
CA THR A 417 11.52 -47.79 -5.23
C THR A 417 11.86 -47.49 -6.67
#